data_e4ccaa8a57f12b73f24b8f4606fedd82
#
_entry.id   e4ccaa8a57f12b73f24b8f4606fedd82
#
_cell.length_a   1.000
_cell.length_b   1.000
_cell.length_c   1.000
_cell.angle_alpha   90.00
_cell.angle_beta   90.00
_cell.angle_gamma   90.00
#
_symmetry.space_group_name_H-M   'P 1'
#
loop_
_entity.id
_entity.type
_entity.pdbx_description
1 polymer ?
#
loop_
_entity_poly.entity_id
_entity_poly.type
_entity_poly.pdbx_seq_one_letter_code
_entity_poly.pdbx_strand_id
1 'polypeptide(L)'
;MRIILYLGKGGVGKTTVAAATALRSAELGYKTLVASTDIAHSLADSFDVPLGDIPVQLTENLWAQEISVVADIYNYWDTIQSFVSNLMRGGRDVSRIVADELSAIPGMDEIVSLLHINKQAKEQNFDRVIIDAAPTGETIRLLTIPDTFRWYAGHLARYERGVMKMIAPLAGRFLKAPTEVLEALYMLDDATAELRETLSDPEITSYRVVVIPEKMVVREAERAIGYLGLFNYPVDSVIINRVLPEMTDAGEFMQKRREVQDKYLKLIQDNFSPLPLWEVPYYSDEVVGMAALSVLARDCFGEKDPCLIYYRGLLQEIVEVDDGYLMRLPIPFVKSNEVRLRKRGDEMFITIGNFKREMILPTVLARMRATGGRLNDGVLEIRFVSADQESEINAVEEAA
;
A
#
# COMPACT_ATOMS: atom_id res chain seq x y z
N MET A 1 7.46 16.83 -2.75
CA MET A 1 6.47 16.27 -1.80
C MET A 1 6.96 14.92 -1.31
N ARG A 2 6.79 14.60 -0.03
CA ARG A 2 7.18 13.32 0.55
C ARG A 2 5.99 12.70 1.27
N ILE A 3 5.72 11.41 1.04
CA ILE A 3 4.57 10.69 1.61
C ILE A 3 5.08 9.61 2.56
N ILE A 4 4.54 9.54 3.77
CA ILE A 4 4.82 8.50 4.75
C ILE A 4 3.52 7.79 5.11
N LEU A 5 3.42 6.50 4.81
CA LEU A 5 2.28 5.66 5.15
C LEU A 5 2.58 4.83 6.39
N TYR A 6 1.73 4.94 7.41
CA TYR A 6 1.79 4.11 8.60
C TYR A 6 0.85 2.93 8.51
N LEU A 7 1.42 1.73 8.68
CA LEU A 7 0.72 0.45 8.67
C LEU A 7 0.90 -0.26 10.00
N GLY A 8 0.02 -1.17 10.31
CA GLY A 8 0.12 -2.02 11.50
C GLY A 8 -1.24 -2.53 11.94
N LYS A 9 -1.22 -3.54 12.80
CA LYS A 9 -2.42 -4.14 13.38
C LYS A 9 -3.28 -3.10 14.11
N GLY A 10 -4.59 -3.33 14.18
CA GLY A 10 -5.47 -2.50 15.02
C GLY A 10 -4.98 -2.43 16.48
N GLY A 11 -4.97 -1.22 17.05
CA GLY A 11 -4.61 -0.97 18.44
C GLY A 11 -3.10 -0.89 18.74
N VAL A 12 -2.20 -0.94 17.77
CA VAL A 12 -0.74 -0.79 18.01
C VAL A 12 -0.28 0.67 18.17
N GLY A 13 -1.15 1.66 17.91
CA GLY A 13 -0.86 3.09 18.04
C GLY A 13 -0.36 3.74 16.74
N LYS A 14 -0.80 3.25 15.57
CA LYS A 14 -0.50 3.87 14.26
C LYS A 14 -0.84 5.35 14.24
N THR A 15 -2.07 5.69 14.57
CA THR A 15 -2.60 7.06 14.56
C THR A 15 -1.78 7.99 15.44
N THR A 16 -1.45 7.57 16.65
CA THR A 16 -0.62 8.36 17.57
C THR A 16 0.77 8.62 17.03
N VAL A 17 1.40 7.58 16.43
CA VAL A 17 2.73 7.71 15.81
C VAL A 17 2.67 8.58 14.55
N ALA A 18 1.63 8.45 13.72
CA ALA A 18 1.43 9.28 12.54
C ALA A 18 1.23 10.76 12.93
N ALA A 19 0.37 11.03 13.91
CA ALA A 19 0.13 12.37 14.46
C ALA A 19 1.43 13.00 15.00
N ALA A 20 2.20 12.26 15.80
CA ALA A 20 3.49 12.71 16.33
C ALA A 20 4.53 12.97 15.23
N THR A 21 4.58 12.13 14.20
CA THR A 21 5.44 12.33 13.03
C THR A 21 5.09 13.60 12.29
N ALA A 22 3.80 13.86 12.06
CA ALA A 22 3.33 15.06 11.38
C ALA A 22 3.63 16.32 12.18
N LEU A 23 3.40 16.28 13.50
CA LEU A 23 3.72 17.39 14.39
C LEU A 23 5.23 17.70 14.36
N ARG A 24 6.10 16.68 14.45
CA ARG A 24 7.55 16.86 14.37
C ARG A 24 8.00 17.42 13.03
N SER A 25 7.40 16.97 11.93
CA SER A 25 7.66 17.49 10.60
C SER A 25 7.30 18.98 10.50
N ALA A 26 6.16 19.38 11.04
CA ALA A 26 5.73 20.77 11.09
C ALA A 26 6.61 21.64 12.00
N GLU A 27 7.08 21.12 13.14
CA GLU A 27 8.05 21.79 14.02
C GLU A 27 9.40 22.06 13.31
N LEU A 28 9.76 21.20 12.36
CA LEU A 28 10.96 21.39 11.50
C LEU A 28 10.72 22.38 10.35
N GLY A 29 9.55 22.98 10.25
CA GLY A 29 9.20 24.02 9.27
C GLY A 29 8.60 23.52 7.97
N TYR A 30 8.33 22.22 7.82
CA TYR A 30 7.71 21.68 6.62
C TYR A 30 6.19 21.85 6.66
N LYS A 31 5.61 22.32 5.56
CA LYS A 31 4.15 22.35 5.38
C LYS A 31 3.62 20.91 5.31
N THR A 32 3.02 20.46 6.40
CA THR A 32 2.70 19.05 6.64
C THR A 32 1.19 18.83 6.73
N LEU A 33 0.70 17.82 6.01
CA LEU A 33 -0.64 17.27 6.13
C LEU A 33 -0.57 15.90 6.80
N VAL A 34 -1.40 15.68 7.81
CA VAL A 34 -1.71 14.33 8.28
C VAL A 34 -3.16 14.00 7.95
N ALA A 35 -3.36 12.84 7.32
CA ALA A 35 -4.67 12.38 6.92
C ALA A 35 -4.91 10.94 7.41
N SER A 36 -6.08 10.68 7.99
CA SER A 36 -6.51 9.34 8.35
C SER A 36 -7.50 8.80 7.33
N THR A 37 -7.27 7.56 6.90
CA THR A 37 -8.21 6.77 6.10
C THR A 37 -8.92 5.71 6.94
N ASP A 38 -8.69 5.70 8.27
CA ASP A 38 -9.34 4.78 9.19
C ASP A 38 -10.73 5.32 9.59
N ILE A 39 -11.75 4.52 9.37
CA ILE A 39 -13.16 4.84 9.68
C ILE A 39 -13.38 5.10 11.18
N ALA A 40 -12.45 4.67 12.03
CA ALA A 40 -12.57 4.83 13.49
C ALA A 40 -12.42 6.28 13.99
N HIS A 41 -12.10 7.24 13.12
CA HIS A 41 -11.94 8.67 13.46
C HIS A 41 -11.01 8.95 14.65
N SER A 42 -9.93 8.19 14.75
CA SER A 42 -9.00 8.24 15.89
C SER A 42 -7.97 9.37 15.83
N LEU A 43 -7.86 10.07 14.69
CA LEU A 43 -6.92 11.17 14.52
C LEU A 43 -7.41 12.44 15.23
N ALA A 44 -8.72 12.73 15.16
CA ALA A 44 -9.36 13.80 15.93
C ALA A 44 -9.13 13.62 17.43
N ASP A 45 -9.31 12.40 17.93
CA ASP A 45 -9.07 12.06 19.35
C ASP A 45 -7.57 12.24 19.71
N SER A 46 -6.65 11.87 18.82
CA SER A 46 -5.21 12.01 19.06
C SER A 46 -4.77 13.46 19.21
N PHE A 47 -5.37 14.38 18.46
CA PHE A 47 -5.10 15.82 18.56
C PHE A 47 -5.99 16.56 19.55
N ASP A 48 -7.06 15.94 20.06
CA ASP A 48 -8.11 16.55 20.86
C ASP A 48 -8.76 17.76 20.16
N VAL A 49 -9.01 17.61 18.85
CA VAL A 49 -9.58 18.66 17.98
C VAL A 49 -10.56 18.01 17.00
N PRO A 50 -11.76 18.58 16.78
CA PRO A 50 -12.66 18.04 15.75
C PRO A 50 -12.04 18.18 14.37
N LEU A 51 -12.03 17.07 13.63
CA LEU A 51 -11.54 16.98 12.23
C LEU A 51 -12.68 16.54 11.32
N GLY A 52 -12.49 16.74 10.02
CA GLY A 52 -13.42 16.31 8.98
C GLY A 52 -12.72 16.16 7.63
N ASP A 53 -13.50 16.09 6.56
CA ASP A 53 -13.01 15.83 5.19
C ASP A 53 -12.15 16.96 4.60
N ILE A 54 -12.20 18.14 5.20
CA ILE A 54 -11.40 19.30 4.77
C ILE A 54 -10.24 19.48 5.75
N PRO A 55 -8.99 19.72 5.27
CA PRO A 55 -7.85 19.95 6.14
C PRO A 55 -8.08 21.11 7.11
N VAL A 56 -8.00 20.84 8.39
CA VAL A 56 -8.05 21.84 9.47
C VAL A 56 -6.61 22.20 9.84
N GLN A 57 -6.29 23.49 9.83
CA GLN A 57 -4.99 23.98 10.26
C GLN A 57 -4.89 23.94 11.79
N LEU A 58 -3.97 23.14 12.32
CA LEU A 58 -3.74 22.96 13.74
C LEU A 58 -2.62 23.88 14.28
N THR A 59 -1.56 24.05 13.47
CA THR A 59 -0.45 24.99 13.74
C THR A 59 -0.05 25.71 12.47
N GLU A 60 0.98 26.58 12.52
CA GLU A 60 1.47 27.32 11.36
C GLU A 60 1.78 26.39 10.17
N ASN A 61 2.36 25.20 10.42
CA ASN A 61 2.80 24.28 9.39
C ASN A 61 2.12 22.91 9.45
N LEU A 62 1.10 22.71 10.29
CA LEU A 62 0.40 21.43 10.45
C LEU A 62 -1.07 21.55 10.08
N TRP A 63 -1.52 20.71 9.17
CA TRP A 63 -2.92 20.46 8.83
C TRP A 63 -3.27 19.00 9.11
N ALA A 64 -4.48 18.77 9.57
CA ALA A 64 -5.02 17.44 9.81
C ALA A 64 -6.41 17.27 9.20
N GLN A 65 -6.72 16.07 8.73
CA GLN A 65 -8.04 15.70 8.23
C GLN A 65 -8.35 14.23 8.49
N GLU A 66 -9.64 13.94 8.62
CA GLU A 66 -10.18 12.58 8.62
C GLU A 66 -11.11 12.44 7.42
N ILE A 67 -10.79 11.53 6.52
CA ILE A 67 -11.56 11.37 5.30
C ILE A 67 -12.77 10.48 5.59
N SER A 68 -13.95 11.07 5.48
CA SER A 68 -15.19 10.31 5.48
C SER A 68 -15.46 9.80 4.07
N VAL A 69 -15.19 8.55 3.90
CA VAL A 69 -15.38 7.82 2.64
C VAL A 69 -16.78 8.05 2.04
N VAL A 70 -17.81 8.16 2.89
CA VAL A 70 -19.19 8.35 2.47
C VAL A 70 -19.40 9.69 1.75
N ALA A 71 -18.78 10.78 2.20
CA ALA A 71 -18.93 12.10 1.59
C ALA A 71 -18.15 12.21 0.25
N ASP A 72 -16.95 11.61 0.20
CA ASP A 72 -16.11 11.67 -1.01
C ASP A 72 -16.59 10.74 -2.13
N ILE A 73 -17.18 9.60 -1.80
CA ILE A 73 -17.87 8.77 -2.79
C ILE A 73 -18.97 9.59 -3.45
N TYR A 74 -19.71 10.41 -2.72
CA TYR A 74 -20.75 11.26 -3.34
C TYR A 74 -20.17 12.32 -4.28
N ASN A 75 -19.03 12.92 -3.99
CA ASN A 75 -18.40 13.95 -4.82
C ASN A 75 -17.71 13.38 -6.08
N TYR A 76 -16.99 12.27 -5.96
CA TYR A 76 -16.49 11.50 -7.11
C TYR A 76 -17.62 10.71 -7.77
N TRP A 77 -18.64 10.35 -7.00
CA TRP A 77 -19.79 9.64 -7.45
C TRP A 77 -20.66 10.44 -8.40
N ASP A 78 -20.77 11.74 -8.25
CA ASP A 78 -21.45 12.60 -9.25
C ASP A 78 -20.76 12.49 -10.62
N THR A 79 -19.45 12.29 -10.65
CA THR A 79 -18.70 12.04 -11.89
C THR A 79 -18.92 10.60 -12.38
N ILE A 80 -18.89 9.60 -11.50
CA ILE A 80 -19.19 8.19 -11.80
C ILE A 80 -20.69 8.01 -12.05
N GLN A 81 -21.58 8.70 -11.33
CA GLN A 81 -23.02 8.69 -11.50
C GLN A 81 -23.49 9.34 -12.80
N SER A 82 -22.91 10.48 -13.18
CA SER A 82 -23.16 11.08 -14.50
C SER A 82 -22.72 10.12 -15.61
N PHE A 83 -21.72 9.35 -15.37
CA PHE A 83 -21.18 8.30 -16.22
C PHE A 83 -22.08 7.05 -16.30
N VAL A 84 -22.46 6.45 -15.16
CA VAL A 84 -23.35 5.28 -15.11
C VAL A 84 -24.77 5.64 -15.54
N SER A 85 -25.26 6.84 -15.21
CA SER A 85 -26.59 7.31 -15.65
C SER A 85 -26.64 7.65 -17.12
N ASN A 86 -25.53 8.07 -17.74
CA ASN A 86 -25.44 8.20 -19.19
C ASN A 86 -25.40 6.84 -19.88
N LEU A 87 -24.79 5.82 -19.24
CA LEU A 87 -24.79 4.45 -19.71
C LEU A 87 -26.20 3.86 -19.77
N MET A 88 -27.07 4.26 -18.83
CA MET A 88 -28.38 3.67 -18.63
C MET A 88 -29.57 4.58 -19.02
N ARG A 89 -29.42 5.49 -19.94
CA ARG A 89 -30.50 6.37 -20.43
C ARG A 89 -31.79 5.64 -20.90
N GLY A 90 -32.11 4.50 -20.26
CA GLY A 90 -33.35 3.75 -20.39
C GLY A 90 -34.15 3.55 -19.10
N GLY A 91 -33.65 3.94 -17.91
CA GLY A 91 -34.38 3.67 -16.67
C GLY A 91 -34.01 4.60 -15.51
N ARG A 92 -34.99 5.30 -14.97
CA ARG A 92 -34.85 6.34 -13.94
C ARG A 92 -34.43 5.89 -12.53
N ASP A 93 -34.37 4.58 -12.23
CA ASP A 93 -34.13 4.07 -10.87
C ASP A 93 -32.84 3.26 -10.67
N VAL A 94 -32.06 3.03 -11.73
CA VAL A 94 -30.91 2.11 -11.67
C VAL A 94 -29.65 2.79 -11.14
N SER A 95 -29.55 4.13 -11.19
CA SER A 95 -28.35 4.85 -10.81
C SER A 95 -28.01 4.77 -9.32
N ARG A 96 -29.00 4.73 -8.42
CA ARG A 96 -28.77 4.58 -6.97
C ARG A 96 -28.34 3.16 -6.58
N ILE A 97 -28.96 2.15 -7.18
CA ILE A 97 -28.66 0.74 -6.88
C ILE A 97 -27.24 0.39 -7.32
N VAL A 98 -26.78 0.90 -8.47
CA VAL A 98 -25.43 0.65 -8.97
C VAL A 98 -24.39 1.44 -8.13
N ALA A 99 -24.79 2.61 -7.60
CA ALA A 99 -23.97 3.38 -6.67
C ALA A 99 -23.74 2.62 -5.37
N ASP A 100 -24.79 2.10 -4.79
CA ASP A 100 -24.75 1.32 -3.56
C ASP A 100 -24.00 0.00 -3.77
N GLU A 101 -24.10 -0.63 -4.96
CA GLU A 101 -23.36 -1.86 -5.28
C GLU A 101 -21.86 -1.61 -5.56
N LEU A 102 -21.47 -0.50 -6.18
CA LEU A 102 -20.04 -0.16 -6.37
C LEU A 102 -19.39 0.30 -5.07
N SER A 103 -20.10 1.01 -4.20
CA SER A 103 -19.62 1.30 -2.84
C SER A 103 -19.51 0.05 -1.97
N ALA A 104 -20.21 -1.03 -2.34
CA ALA A 104 -20.07 -2.33 -1.69
C ALA A 104 -18.84 -3.14 -2.17
N ILE A 105 -18.08 -2.65 -3.17
CA ILE A 105 -16.81 -3.28 -3.55
C ILE A 105 -15.78 -2.98 -2.46
N PRO A 106 -15.34 -4.00 -1.68
CA PRO A 106 -14.39 -3.78 -0.60
C PRO A 106 -13.12 -3.14 -1.14
N GLY A 107 -12.76 -1.98 -0.59
CA GLY A 107 -11.54 -1.28 -0.92
C GLY A 107 -11.66 -0.12 -1.92
N MET A 108 -12.82 0.12 -2.52
CA MET A 108 -13.02 1.32 -3.35
C MET A 108 -12.94 2.60 -2.54
N ASP A 109 -13.47 2.54 -1.33
CA ASP A 109 -13.54 3.65 -0.39
C ASP A 109 -12.16 4.26 -0.11
N GLU A 110 -11.20 3.41 0.19
CA GLU A 110 -9.85 3.83 0.54
C GLU A 110 -9.04 4.27 -0.68
N ILE A 111 -9.31 3.72 -1.88
CA ILE A 111 -8.70 4.22 -3.12
C ILE A 111 -9.15 5.65 -3.37
N VAL A 112 -10.44 5.92 -3.27
CA VAL A 112 -10.98 7.26 -3.43
C VAL A 112 -10.34 8.19 -2.41
N SER A 113 -10.19 7.76 -1.15
CA SER A 113 -9.51 8.53 -0.12
C SER A 113 -8.04 8.81 -0.46
N LEU A 114 -7.30 7.82 -0.95
CA LEU A 114 -5.90 8.02 -1.35
C LEU A 114 -5.77 8.91 -2.60
N LEU A 115 -6.67 8.79 -3.56
CA LEU A 115 -6.72 9.68 -4.73
C LEU A 115 -7.03 11.12 -4.30
N HIS A 116 -7.97 11.30 -3.38
CA HIS A 116 -8.32 12.60 -2.80
C HIS A 116 -7.13 13.23 -2.09
N ILE A 117 -6.48 12.48 -1.18
CA ILE A 117 -5.27 12.95 -0.45
C ILE A 117 -4.18 13.35 -1.44
N ASN A 118 -3.89 12.51 -2.43
CA ASN A 118 -2.83 12.78 -3.41
C ASN A 118 -3.12 14.04 -4.23
N LYS A 119 -4.36 14.20 -4.70
CA LYS A 119 -4.80 15.40 -5.42
C LYS A 119 -4.69 16.65 -4.57
N GLN A 120 -5.25 16.61 -3.37
CA GLN A 120 -5.27 17.74 -2.44
C GLN A 120 -3.86 18.13 -1.99
N ALA A 121 -2.99 17.16 -1.74
CA ALA A 121 -1.60 17.39 -1.37
C ALA A 121 -0.84 18.12 -2.49
N LYS A 122 -1.10 17.78 -3.75
CA LYS A 122 -0.51 18.46 -4.92
C LYS A 122 -1.08 19.85 -5.11
N GLU A 123 -2.40 20.02 -5.05
CA GLU A 123 -3.08 21.31 -5.26
C GLU A 123 -2.72 22.34 -4.18
N GLN A 124 -2.58 21.92 -2.93
CA GLN A 124 -2.24 22.80 -1.80
C GLN A 124 -0.74 22.92 -1.53
N ASN A 125 0.10 22.26 -2.33
CA ASN A 125 1.57 22.29 -2.25
C ASN A 125 2.09 21.93 -0.85
N PHE A 126 1.67 20.79 -0.30
CA PHE A 126 2.25 20.25 0.93
C PHE A 126 3.65 19.68 0.66
N ASP A 127 4.60 19.95 1.57
CA ASP A 127 5.95 19.38 1.50
C ASP A 127 5.93 17.92 1.95
N ARG A 128 5.12 17.63 2.98
CA ARG A 128 5.01 16.34 3.64
C ARG A 128 3.55 15.92 3.80
N VAL A 129 3.29 14.66 3.53
CA VAL A 129 1.99 14.03 3.73
C VAL A 129 2.16 12.77 4.57
N ILE A 130 1.52 12.74 5.73
CA ILE A 130 1.54 11.59 6.63
C ILE A 130 0.18 10.92 6.55
N ILE A 131 0.14 9.65 6.21
CA ILE A 131 -1.10 8.89 6.07
C ILE A 131 -1.19 7.86 7.18
N ASP A 132 -2.19 8.02 8.05
CA ASP A 132 -2.62 7.00 8.99
C ASP A 132 -3.59 6.07 8.28
N ALA A 133 -3.08 4.91 7.88
CA ALA A 133 -3.85 3.97 7.10
C ALA A 133 -4.68 3.04 8.00
N ALA A 134 -5.80 2.56 7.44
CA ALA A 134 -6.63 1.50 8.04
C ALA A 134 -5.78 0.25 8.43
N PRO A 135 -6.31 -0.72 9.20
CA PRO A 135 -5.57 -1.91 9.59
C PRO A 135 -4.93 -2.64 8.39
N THR A 136 -3.74 -3.20 8.61
CA THR A 136 -2.81 -3.74 7.58
C THR A 136 -3.47 -4.57 6.48
N GLY A 137 -4.42 -5.43 6.83
CA GLY A 137 -5.06 -6.34 5.86
C GLY A 137 -5.93 -5.61 4.84
N GLU A 138 -6.59 -4.54 5.24
CA GLU A 138 -7.42 -3.69 4.38
C GLU A 138 -6.53 -2.84 3.49
N THR A 139 -5.58 -2.12 4.07
CA THR A 139 -4.66 -1.26 3.30
C THR A 139 -3.87 -2.03 2.24
N ILE A 140 -3.36 -3.23 2.54
CA ILE A 140 -2.65 -4.04 1.53
C ILE A 140 -3.59 -4.44 0.40
N ARG A 141 -4.84 -4.80 0.70
CA ARG A 141 -5.86 -5.05 -0.33
C ARG A 141 -6.02 -3.86 -1.26
N LEU A 142 -6.10 -2.65 -0.70
CA LEU A 142 -6.26 -1.41 -1.45
C LEU A 142 -5.11 -1.15 -2.40
N LEU A 143 -3.89 -1.32 -1.89
CA LEU A 143 -2.67 -1.16 -2.66
C LEU A 143 -2.57 -2.17 -3.82
N THR A 144 -3.39 -3.24 -3.83
CA THR A 144 -3.45 -4.21 -4.93
C THR A 144 -4.47 -3.87 -6.02
N ILE A 145 -5.42 -2.97 -5.73
CA ILE A 145 -6.52 -2.67 -6.64
C ILE A 145 -6.05 -1.99 -7.94
N PRO A 146 -5.08 -1.03 -7.94
CA PRO A 146 -4.58 -0.47 -9.19
C PRO A 146 -4.05 -1.52 -10.17
N ASP A 147 -3.32 -2.54 -9.66
CA ASP A 147 -2.82 -3.64 -10.47
C ASP A 147 -3.97 -4.49 -11.05
N THR A 148 -4.95 -4.80 -10.21
CA THR A 148 -6.13 -5.60 -10.59
C THR A 148 -6.99 -4.84 -11.61
N PHE A 149 -7.21 -3.55 -11.40
CA PHE A 149 -7.99 -2.71 -12.30
C PHE A 149 -7.34 -2.59 -13.68
N ARG A 150 -6.04 -2.32 -13.72
CA ARG A 150 -5.25 -2.26 -14.95
C ARG A 150 -5.28 -3.57 -15.73
N TRP A 151 -5.26 -4.70 -15.04
CA TRP A 151 -5.40 -6.01 -15.67
C TRP A 151 -6.78 -6.16 -16.31
N TYR A 152 -7.87 -5.79 -15.62
CA TYR A 152 -9.23 -5.82 -16.17
C TYR A 152 -9.38 -4.86 -17.36
N ALA A 153 -8.93 -3.63 -17.25
CA ALA A 153 -8.98 -2.63 -18.33
C ALA A 153 -8.22 -3.09 -19.57
N GLY A 154 -7.03 -3.67 -19.39
CA GLY A 154 -6.23 -4.24 -20.48
C GLY A 154 -6.91 -5.45 -21.17
N HIS A 155 -7.69 -6.25 -20.41
CA HIS A 155 -8.46 -7.35 -20.97
C HIS A 155 -9.69 -6.86 -21.73
N LEU A 156 -10.45 -5.91 -21.19
CA LEU A 156 -11.59 -5.29 -21.88
C LEU A 156 -11.14 -4.68 -23.22
N ALA A 157 -10.07 -3.88 -23.22
CA ALA A 157 -9.55 -3.26 -24.44
C ALA A 157 -9.12 -4.27 -25.53
N ARG A 158 -8.67 -5.48 -25.13
CA ARG A 158 -8.38 -6.58 -26.06
C ARG A 158 -9.65 -7.26 -26.61
N TYR A 159 -10.67 -7.42 -25.77
CA TYR A 159 -11.97 -8.00 -26.16
C TYR A 159 -12.74 -7.08 -27.11
N GLU A 160 -12.72 -5.75 -26.88
CA GLU A 160 -13.42 -4.78 -27.71
C GLU A 160 -12.98 -4.82 -29.17
N ARG A 161 -11.68 -4.93 -29.45
CA ARG A 161 -11.19 -5.01 -30.84
C ARG A 161 -11.72 -6.23 -31.60
N GLY A 162 -12.07 -7.32 -30.89
CA GLY A 162 -12.66 -8.54 -31.45
C GLY A 162 -14.18 -8.50 -31.51
N VAL A 163 -14.81 -8.10 -30.41
CA VAL A 163 -16.27 -8.11 -30.23
C VAL A 163 -16.95 -6.96 -30.97
N MET A 164 -16.34 -5.76 -31.01
CA MET A 164 -16.84 -4.62 -31.79
C MET A 164 -16.91 -4.93 -33.29
N LYS A 165 -15.92 -5.65 -33.84
CA LYS A 165 -15.97 -6.08 -35.26
C LYS A 165 -17.11 -7.08 -35.52
N MET A 166 -17.54 -7.84 -34.51
CA MET A 166 -18.57 -8.86 -34.64
C MET A 166 -19.98 -8.33 -34.36
N ILE A 167 -20.11 -7.34 -33.47
CA ILE A 167 -21.41 -6.80 -33.01
C ILE A 167 -21.77 -5.48 -33.73
N ALA A 168 -20.81 -4.76 -34.29
CA ALA A 168 -21.03 -3.49 -34.99
C ALA A 168 -22.17 -3.53 -36.07
N PRO A 169 -22.36 -4.62 -36.83
CA PRO A 169 -23.45 -4.70 -37.79
C PRO A 169 -24.83 -4.89 -37.14
N LEU A 170 -24.90 -5.49 -35.91
CA LEU A 170 -26.14 -5.77 -35.20
C LEU A 170 -26.51 -4.67 -34.18
N ALA A 171 -25.53 -3.89 -33.73
CA ALA A 171 -25.67 -2.92 -32.64
C ALA A 171 -26.16 -1.53 -33.08
N GLY A 172 -26.36 -1.31 -34.38
CA GLY A 172 -26.63 0.00 -34.99
C GLY A 172 -27.81 0.83 -34.46
N ARG A 173 -28.55 0.35 -33.45
CA ARG A 173 -29.67 1.07 -32.88
C ARG A 173 -29.77 1.06 -31.33
N PHE A 174 -28.97 0.22 -30.65
CA PHE A 174 -29.12 0.01 -29.19
C PHE A 174 -27.89 0.40 -28.35
N LEU A 175 -26.74 0.68 -28.95
CA LEU A 175 -25.51 0.95 -28.22
C LEU A 175 -24.92 2.32 -28.63
N LYS A 176 -25.50 3.40 -28.09
CA LYS A 176 -24.86 4.75 -28.10
C LYS A 176 -24.03 5.01 -26.85
N ALA A 177 -23.67 3.99 -26.08
CA ALA A 177 -23.01 4.15 -24.79
C ALA A 177 -21.51 3.75 -24.69
N PRO A 178 -20.77 3.38 -25.75
CA PRO A 178 -19.42 2.84 -25.54
C PRO A 178 -18.35 3.88 -25.23
N THR A 179 -18.42 5.09 -25.77
CA THR A 179 -17.33 6.06 -25.69
C THR A 179 -17.18 6.69 -24.31
N GLU A 180 -18.28 7.12 -23.71
CA GLU A 180 -18.26 7.80 -22.39
C GLU A 180 -17.87 6.84 -21.25
N VAL A 181 -18.31 5.57 -21.33
CA VAL A 181 -17.90 4.51 -20.38
C VAL A 181 -16.41 4.23 -20.46
N LEU A 182 -15.91 4.10 -21.66
CA LEU A 182 -14.51 3.85 -21.91
C LEU A 182 -13.64 5.03 -21.47
N GLU A 183 -14.06 6.26 -21.77
CA GLU A 183 -13.35 7.46 -21.35
C GLU A 183 -13.23 7.55 -19.82
N ALA A 184 -14.29 7.24 -19.06
CA ALA A 184 -14.19 7.28 -17.61
C ALA A 184 -13.40 6.08 -17.02
N LEU A 185 -13.48 4.89 -17.63
CA LEU A 185 -12.60 3.78 -17.28
C LEU A 185 -11.13 4.13 -17.54
N TYR A 186 -10.83 4.80 -18.65
CA TYR A 186 -9.47 5.28 -18.93
C TYR A 186 -9.03 6.36 -17.94
N MET A 187 -9.91 7.33 -17.60
CA MET A 187 -9.59 8.33 -16.57
C MET A 187 -9.32 7.72 -15.20
N LEU A 188 -10.08 6.69 -14.82
CA LEU A 188 -9.85 5.97 -13.56
C LEU A 188 -8.58 5.10 -13.63
N ASP A 189 -8.29 4.48 -14.76
CA ASP A 189 -7.05 3.74 -15.00
C ASP A 189 -5.83 4.67 -14.92
N ASP A 190 -5.90 5.84 -15.56
CA ASP A 190 -4.85 6.85 -15.50
C ASP A 190 -4.64 7.38 -14.07
N ALA A 191 -5.71 7.71 -13.35
CA ALA A 191 -5.63 8.20 -11.98
C ALA A 191 -5.07 7.15 -11.00
N THR A 192 -5.51 5.89 -11.14
CA THR A 192 -4.99 4.79 -10.32
C THR A 192 -3.55 4.42 -10.71
N ALA A 193 -3.17 4.54 -11.98
CA ALA A 193 -1.80 4.34 -12.44
C ALA A 193 -0.85 5.41 -11.87
N GLU A 194 -1.25 6.69 -11.90
CA GLU A 194 -0.49 7.79 -11.30
C GLU A 194 -0.35 7.63 -9.78
N LEU A 195 -1.43 7.24 -9.10
CA LEU A 195 -1.40 6.95 -7.66
C LEU A 195 -0.42 5.81 -7.36
N ARG A 196 -0.48 4.73 -8.13
CA ARG A 196 0.43 3.60 -7.97
C ARG A 196 1.89 3.99 -8.18
N GLU A 197 2.19 4.76 -9.22
CA GLU A 197 3.52 5.27 -9.48
C GLU A 197 4.02 6.10 -8.28
N THR A 198 3.22 7.03 -7.79
CA THR A 198 3.52 7.84 -6.61
C THR A 198 3.77 6.97 -5.37
N LEU A 199 2.92 5.97 -5.12
CA LEU A 199 3.00 5.11 -3.93
C LEU A 199 4.13 4.07 -4.01
N SER A 200 4.61 3.72 -5.19
CA SER A 200 5.73 2.78 -5.38
C SER A 200 7.08 3.46 -5.58
N ASP A 201 7.12 4.78 -5.78
CA ASP A 201 8.36 5.53 -5.90
C ASP A 201 9.03 5.72 -4.53
N PRO A 202 10.22 5.12 -4.28
CA PRO A 202 10.92 5.24 -2.99
C PRO A 202 11.41 6.65 -2.68
N GLU A 203 11.53 7.52 -3.70
CA GLU A 203 11.91 8.93 -3.50
C GLU A 203 10.71 9.77 -3.02
N ILE A 204 9.50 9.33 -3.30
CA ILE A 204 8.27 10.02 -2.91
C ILE A 204 7.64 9.38 -1.68
N THR A 205 7.51 8.06 -1.64
CA THR A 205 6.73 7.35 -0.63
C THR A 205 7.60 6.41 0.21
N SER A 206 7.31 6.33 1.49
CA SER A 206 7.81 5.30 2.42
C SER A 206 6.68 4.68 3.20
N TYR A 207 6.77 3.37 3.38
CA TYR A 207 5.89 2.60 4.24
C TYR A 207 6.59 2.31 5.56
N ARG A 208 5.88 2.54 6.67
CA ARG A 208 6.37 2.28 8.02
C ARG A 208 5.42 1.39 8.77
N VAL A 209 5.96 0.36 9.38
CA VAL A 209 5.14 -0.63 10.08
C VAL A 209 5.25 -0.38 11.58
N VAL A 210 4.13 -0.10 12.23
CA VAL A 210 4.04 0.07 13.69
C VAL A 210 3.73 -1.29 14.32
N VAL A 211 4.56 -1.69 15.27
CA VAL A 211 4.43 -2.94 16.00
C VAL A 211 4.48 -2.71 17.51
N ILE A 212 3.92 -3.61 18.27
CA ILE A 212 4.21 -3.77 19.70
C ILE A 212 4.92 -5.11 19.91
N PRO A 213 5.75 -5.26 20.95
CA PRO A 213 6.53 -6.48 21.15
C PRO A 213 5.66 -7.66 21.63
N GLU A 214 4.77 -8.13 20.75
CA GLU A 214 3.84 -9.24 20.97
C GLU A 214 3.84 -10.20 19.77
N LYS A 215 3.77 -11.49 20.03
CA LYS A 215 3.89 -12.56 19.03
C LYS A 215 2.99 -12.35 17.80
N MET A 216 1.71 -12.07 18.04
CA MET A 216 0.73 -11.98 16.95
C MET A 216 0.97 -10.74 16.09
N VAL A 217 1.39 -9.62 16.71
CA VAL A 217 1.68 -8.36 16.02
C VAL A 217 2.93 -8.49 15.16
N VAL A 218 4.01 -9.08 15.71
CA VAL A 218 5.25 -9.31 14.96
C VAL A 218 5.00 -10.19 13.73
N ARG A 219 4.24 -11.30 13.90
CA ARG A 219 3.89 -12.18 12.79
C ARG A 219 3.02 -11.53 11.72
N GLU A 220 2.15 -10.60 12.11
CA GLU A 220 1.34 -9.84 11.16
C GLU A 220 2.20 -8.83 10.39
N ALA A 221 3.12 -8.16 11.09
CA ALA A 221 4.07 -7.23 10.48
C ALA A 221 5.01 -7.94 9.47
N GLU A 222 5.53 -9.12 9.80
CA GLU A 222 6.33 -9.94 8.87
C GLU A 222 5.56 -10.19 7.56
N ARG A 223 4.31 -10.64 7.68
CA ARG A 223 3.45 -10.86 6.50
C ARG A 223 3.18 -9.58 5.73
N ALA A 224 2.90 -8.48 6.44
CA ALA A 224 2.65 -7.17 5.81
C ALA A 224 3.84 -6.71 4.98
N ILE A 225 5.05 -6.77 5.53
CA ILE A 225 6.28 -6.38 4.82
C ILE A 225 6.53 -7.30 3.61
N GLY A 226 6.29 -8.61 3.76
CA GLY A 226 6.38 -9.54 2.62
C GLY A 226 5.40 -9.20 1.49
N TYR A 227 4.18 -8.80 1.82
CA TYR A 227 3.19 -8.39 0.82
C TYR A 227 3.51 -7.03 0.20
N LEU A 228 3.99 -6.06 0.99
CA LEU A 228 4.46 -4.79 0.44
C LEU A 228 5.61 -5.01 -0.56
N GLY A 229 6.55 -5.89 -0.22
CA GLY A 229 7.60 -6.31 -1.14
C GLY A 229 7.05 -6.98 -2.41
N LEU A 230 6.03 -7.85 -2.29
CA LEU A 230 5.37 -8.46 -3.45
C LEU A 230 4.85 -7.41 -4.44
N PHE A 231 4.31 -6.29 -3.94
CA PHE A 231 3.76 -5.21 -4.77
C PHE A 231 4.77 -4.09 -5.06
N ASN A 232 6.04 -4.26 -4.65
CA ASN A 232 7.12 -3.29 -4.85
C ASN A 232 6.92 -1.95 -4.11
N TYR A 233 6.31 -1.99 -2.92
CA TYR A 233 6.13 -0.83 -2.06
C TYR A 233 7.28 -0.69 -1.07
N PRO A 234 7.94 0.49 -0.99
CA PRO A 234 9.18 0.67 -0.24
C PRO A 234 8.94 0.80 1.26
N VAL A 235 9.29 -0.22 2.03
CA VAL A 235 9.32 -0.15 3.50
C VAL A 235 10.65 0.43 3.93
N ASP A 236 10.65 1.51 4.72
CA ASP A 236 11.88 2.20 5.13
C ASP A 236 12.20 2.10 6.63
N SER A 237 11.26 1.71 7.47
CA SER A 237 11.50 1.51 8.90
C SER A 237 10.36 0.78 9.62
N VAL A 238 10.64 0.31 10.83
CA VAL A 238 9.68 -0.27 11.76
C VAL A 238 9.68 0.54 13.06
N ILE A 239 8.49 0.89 13.56
CA ILE A 239 8.31 1.59 14.83
C ILE A 239 7.82 0.58 15.88
N ILE A 240 8.62 0.37 16.92
CA ILE A 240 8.29 -0.49 18.04
C ILE A 240 7.64 0.38 19.11
N ASN A 241 6.34 0.32 19.22
CA ASN A 241 5.57 1.12 20.17
C ASN A 241 5.36 0.39 21.50
N ARG A 242 5.11 1.14 22.55
CA ARG A 242 4.82 0.64 23.90
C ARG A 242 5.93 -0.23 24.50
N VAL A 243 7.17 0.21 24.32
CA VAL A 243 8.33 -0.44 24.94
C VAL A 243 8.34 -0.09 26.45
N LEU A 244 8.20 -1.10 27.28
CA LEU A 244 8.22 -0.92 28.75
C LEU A 244 9.56 -0.36 29.19
N PRO A 245 9.59 0.70 29.97
CA PRO A 245 10.82 1.28 30.49
C PRO A 245 11.53 0.33 31.49
N GLU A 246 12.78 0.62 31.79
CA GLU A 246 13.48 -0.06 32.87
C GLU A 246 12.85 0.30 34.22
N MET A 247 12.55 -0.71 35.01
CA MET A 247 11.93 -0.57 36.33
C MET A 247 12.78 -1.29 37.36
N THR A 248 13.24 -0.59 38.39
CA THR A 248 14.10 -1.17 39.45
C THR A 248 13.30 -1.96 40.50
N ASP A 249 12.04 -1.58 40.75
CA ASP A 249 11.18 -2.18 41.80
C ASP A 249 9.85 -2.69 41.25
N ALA A 250 9.89 -3.30 40.09
CA ALA A 250 8.69 -3.88 39.45
C ALA A 250 8.28 -5.18 40.15
N GLY A 251 7.02 -5.31 40.55
CA GLY A 251 6.48 -6.58 41.10
C GLY A 251 6.60 -7.72 40.05
N GLU A 252 6.47 -8.96 40.53
CA GLU A 252 6.66 -10.19 39.73
C GLU A 252 5.89 -10.18 38.37
N PHE A 253 4.70 -9.60 38.32
CA PHE A 253 3.90 -9.47 37.12
C PHE A 253 4.61 -8.63 36.05
N MET A 254 5.13 -7.47 36.43
CA MET A 254 5.82 -6.57 35.48
C MET A 254 7.17 -7.13 35.06
N GLN A 255 7.88 -7.83 35.93
CA GLN A 255 9.12 -8.54 35.58
C GLN A 255 8.86 -9.61 34.50
N LYS A 256 7.83 -10.44 34.66
CA LYS A 256 7.42 -11.43 33.65
C LYS A 256 7.01 -10.77 32.31
N ARG A 257 6.27 -9.65 32.39
CA ARG A 257 5.90 -8.90 31.18
C ARG A 257 7.14 -8.41 30.43
N ARG A 258 8.14 -7.94 31.17
CA ARG A 258 9.39 -7.45 30.60
C ARG A 258 10.19 -8.59 29.95
N GLU A 259 10.35 -9.72 30.61
CA GLU A 259 11.03 -10.89 30.04
C GLU A 259 10.39 -11.31 28.70
N VAL A 260 9.06 -11.31 28.64
CA VAL A 260 8.33 -11.61 27.39
C VAL A 260 8.58 -10.55 26.33
N GLN A 261 8.57 -9.27 26.72
CA GLN A 261 8.86 -8.15 25.81
C GLN A 261 10.28 -8.26 25.23
N ASP A 262 11.29 -8.46 26.09
CA ASP A 262 12.70 -8.54 25.68
C ASP A 262 12.93 -9.65 24.65
N LYS A 263 12.25 -10.79 24.82
CA LYS A 263 12.24 -11.86 23.83
C LYS A 263 11.72 -11.41 22.48
N TYR A 264 10.62 -10.62 22.45
CA TYR A 264 10.06 -10.14 21.19
C TYR A 264 10.81 -8.94 20.61
N LEU A 265 11.41 -8.08 21.43
CA LEU A 265 12.32 -7.05 20.97
C LEU A 265 13.52 -7.65 20.22
N LYS A 266 14.13 -8.70 20.80
CA LYS A 266 15.19 -9.43 20.12
C LYS A 266 14.71 -10.05 18.81
N LEU A 267 13.55 -10.67 18.80
CA LEU A 267 12.95 -11.26 17.58
C LEU A 267 12.70 -10.19 16.51
N ILE A 268 12.23 -9.00 16.90
CA ILE A 268 12.04 -7.86 15.99
C ILE A 268 13.38 -7.41 15.42
N GLN A 269 14.42 -7.26 16.25
CA GLN A 269 15.76 -6.88 15.82
C GLN A 269 16.35 -7.90 14.82
N ASP A 270 16.24 -9.18 15.14
CA ASP A 270 16.78 -10.24 14.29
C ASP A 270 16.02 -10.36 12.95
N ASN A 271 14.68 -10.26 12.98
CA ASN A 271 13.86 -10.50 11.80
C ASN A 271 13.77 -9.28 10.87
N PHE A 272 13.66 -8.07 11.41
CA PHE A 272 13.45 -6.89 10.56
C PHE A 272 14.77 -6.23 10.09
N SER A 273 15.94 -6.73 10.54
CA SER A 273 17.20 -6.29 9.95
C SER A 273 17.20 -6.52 8.42
N PRO A 274 17.69 -5.56 7.59
CA PRO A 274 18.41 -4.33 7.97
C PRO A 274 17.55 -3.07 8.10
N LEU A 275 16.22 -3.19 8.24
CA LEU A 275 15.36 -2.03 8.42
C LEU A 275 15.70 -1.29 9.72
N PRO A 276 15.81 0.04 9.70
CA PRO A 276 15.91 0.85 10.91
C PRO A 276 14.73 0.64 11.84
N LEU A 277 15.03 0.51 13.13
CA LEU A 277 14.06 0.33 14.20
C LEU A 277 14.00 1.58 15.05
N TRP A 278 12.80 2.05 15.33
CA TRP A 278 12.53 3.18 16.21
C TRP A 278 11.70 2.67 17.39
N GLU A 279 12.09 3.07 18.60
CA GLU A 279 11.41 2.65 19.81
C GLU A 279 10.62 3.82 20.42
N VAL A 280 9.37 3.55 20.82
CA VAL A 280 8.52 4.48 21.52
C VAL A 280 8.22 3.88 22.89
N PRO A 281 8.53 4.58 24.00
CA PRO A 281 8.29 4.07 25.33
C PRO A 281 6.79 3.90 25.62
N TYR A 282 6.48 3.03 26.57
CA TYR A 282 5.13 2.92 27.11
C TYR A 282 4.94 3.99 28.18
N TYR A 283 4.07 4.94 27.90
CA TYR A 283 3.79 6.06 28.81
C TYR A 283 2.84 5.65 29.93
N SER A 284 2.90 6.36 31.07
CA SER A 284 1.98 6.19 32.18
C SER A 284 0.58 6.71 31.87
N ASP A 285 0.50 7.73 31.04
CA ASP A 285 -0.74 8.41 30.67
C ASP A 285 -1.05 8.22 29.18
N GLU A 286 -2.27 8.50 28.79
CA GLU A 286 -2.65 8.51 27.39
C GLU A 286 -1.93 9.62 26.61
N VAL A 287 -1.50 9.30 25.40
CA VAL A 287 -0.84 10.27 24.53
C VAL A 287 -1.91 10.97 23.69
N VAL A 288 -2.46 12.05 24.23
CA VAL A 288 -3.50 12.87 23.62
C VAL A 288 -3.09 14.34 23.64
N GLY A 289 -3.38 15.06 22.56
CA GLY A 289 -3.09 16.46 22.37
C GLY A 289 -1.65 16.78 21.99
N MET A 290 -1.42 18.00 21.51
CA MET A 290 -0.16 18.45 20.92
C MET A 290 1.06 18.27 21.84
N ALA A 291 0.91 18.52 23.15
CA ALA A 291 2.02 18.44 24.09
C ALA A 291 2.54 17.00 24.27
N ALA A 292 1.61 16.04 24.45
CA ALA A 292 1.97 14.62 24.57
C ALA A 292 2.52 14.05 23.26
N LEU A 293 1.94 14.41 22.13
CA LEU A 293 2.43 14.02 20.80
C LEU A 293 3.85 14.56 20.51
N SER A 294 4.16 15.80 20.94
CA SER A 294 5.52 16.37 20.81
C SER A 294 6.54 15.62 21.67
N VAL A 295 6.16 15.15 22.87
CA VAL A 295 7.01 14.30 23.70
C VAL A 295 7.29 12.97 22.99
N LEU A 296 6.24 12.28 22.52
CA LEU A 296 6.38 11.02 21.77
C LEU A 296 7.27 11.19 20.56
N ALA A 297 7.08 12.27 19.80
CA ALA A 297 7.89 12.55 18.61
C ALA A 297 9.37 12.69 18.93
N ARG A 298 9.71 13.39 20.03
CA ARG A 298 11.09 13.54 20.49
C ARG A 298 11.68 12.24 21.02
N ASP A 299 10.92 11.47 21.77
CA ASP A 299 11.36 10.17 22.28
C ASP A 299 11.63 9.19 21.13
N CYS A 300 10.77 9.20 20.09
CA CYS A 300 10.90 8.32 18.94
C CYS A 300 12.03 8.75 18.00
N PHE A 301 12.06 10.03 17.57
CA PHE A 301 12.93 10.49 16.48
C PHE A 301 14.12 11.33 16.95
N GLY A 302 14.13 11.81 18.19
CA GLY A 302 15.14 12.74 18.71
C GLY A 302 15.19 14.02 17.87
N GLU A 303 16.40 14.38 17.43
CA GLU A 303 16.64 15.55 16.57
C GLU A 303 16.52 15.24 15.06
N LYS A 304 16.23 13.99 14.70
CA LYS A 304 16.16 13.59 13.29
C LYS A 304 14.86 14.07 12.63
N ASP A 305 14.93 14.37 11.34
CA ASP A 305 13.75 14.63 10.52
C ASP A 305 13.01 13.30 10.28
N PRO A 306 11.80 13.11 10.81
CA PRO A 306 11.07 11.85 10.69
C PRO A 306 10.68 11.51 9.24
N CYS A 307 10.77 12.44 8.31
CA CYS A 307 10.32 12.24 6.93
C CYS A 307 11.44 11.90 5.93
N LEU A 308 12.68 11.71 6.40
CA LEU A 308 13.76 11.23 5.54
C LEU A 308 13.54 9.77 5.11
N ILE A 309 14.21 9.38 4.03
CA ILE A 309 14.28 7.99 3.60
C ILE A 309 15.32 7.30 4.49
N TYR A 310 14.89 6.40 5.35
CA TYR A 310 15.78 5.73 6.29
C TYR A 310 16.41 4.46 5.76
N TYR A 311 15.76 3.82 4.77
CA TYR A 311 16.26 2.62 4.14
C TYR A 311 15.86 2.58 2.67
N ARG A 312 16.81 2.21 1.82
CA ARG A 312 16.60 1.94 0.41
C ARG A 312 16.81 0.45 0.19
N GLY A 313 15.78 -0.32 0.37
CA GLY A 313 15.79 -1.76 0.12
C GLY A 313 15.90 -2.09 -1.36
N LEU A 314 16.10 -3.37 -1.64
CA LEU A 314 15.99 -3.89 -3.00
C LEU A 314 14.54 -3.67 -3.47
N LEU A 315 14.40 -3.07 -4.63
CA LEU A 315 13.14 -3.01 -5.37
C LEU A 315 13.12 -4.12 -6.42
N GLN A 316 11.96 -4.31 -7.05
CA GLN A 316 11.88 -5.22 -8.18
C GLN A 316 12.87 -4.78 -9.28
N GLU A 317 13.69 -5.71 -9.74
CA GLU A 317 14.62 -5.48 -10.85
C GLU A 317 14.55 -6.62 -11.89
N ILE A 318 14.92 -6.31 -13.10
CA ILE A 318 15.10 -7.28 -14.17
C ILE A 318 16.54 -7.15 -14.65
N VAL A 319 17.30 -8.22 -14.50
CA VAL A 319 18.73 -8.26 -14.83
C VAL A 319 18.92 -9.20 -16.00
N GLU A 320 19.73 -8.81 -16.97
CA GLU A 320 20.19 -9.70 -18.05
C GLU A 320 21.23 -10.66 -17.49
N VAL A 321 21.11 -11.96 -17.84
CA VAL A 321 22.05 -13.02 -17.48
C VAL A 321 22.43 -13.78 -18.74
N ASP A 322 23.50 -14.59 -18.69
CA ASP A 322 24.11 -15.23 -19.86
C ASP A 322 23.13 -15.97 -20.78
N ASP A 323 22.04 -16.51 -20.24
CA ASP A 323 21.05 -17.33 -20.96
C ASP A 323 19.63 -16.73 -20.96
N GLY A 324 19.48 -15.44 -20.61
CA GLY A 324 18.17 -14.78 -20.61
C GLY A 324 18.05 -13.63 -19.61
N TYR A 325 17.00 -13.65 -18.81
CA TYR A 325 16.74 -12.61 -17.80
C TYR A 325 16.34 -13.22 -16.46
N LEU A 326 16.72 -12.52 -15.42
CA LEU A 326 16.35 -12.83 -14.04
C LEU A 326 15.51 -11.67 -13.50
N MET A 327 14.25 -11.94 -13.15
CA MET A 327 13.42 -11.00 -12.41
C MET A 327 13.61 -11.28 -10.92
N ARG A 328 14.03 -10.29 -10.17
CA ARG A 328 14.19 -10.31 -8.72
C ARG A 328 13.09 -9.52 -8.05
N LEU A 329 12.46 -10.13 -7.08
CA LEU A 329 11.36 -9.55 -6.30
C LEU A 329 11.64 -9.73 -4.81
N PRO A 330 11.92 -8.66 -4.05
CA PRO A 330 12.13 -8.78 -2.62
C PRO A 330 10.80 -9.06 -1.91
N ILE A 331 10.67 -10.25 -1.37
CA ILE A 331 9.51 -10.72 -0.59
C ILE A 331 9.99 -11.34 0.73
N PRO A 332 10.56 -10.54 1.63
CA PRO A 332 11.08 -11.04 2.88
C PRO A 332 9.99 -11.75 3.70
N PHE A 333 10.39 -12.68 4.58
CA PHE A 333 9.52 -13.45 5.50
C PHE A 333 8.57 -14.45 4.83
N VAL A 334 8.53 -14.52 3.51
CA VAL A 334 7.75 -15.50 2.74
C VAL A 334 8.51 -16.81 2.67
N LYS A 335 7.80 -17.93 2.75
CA LYS A 335 8.38 -19.27 2.58
C LYS A 335 8.19 -19.76 1.14
N SER A 336 9.13 -20.53 0.64
CA SER A 336 9.09 -21.06 -0.73
C SER A 336 7.80 -21.85 -1.04
N ASN A 337 7.28 -22.59 -0.04
CA ASN A 337 6.03 -23.34 -0.20
C ASN A 337 4.76 -22.49 -0.22
N GLU A 338 4.85 -21.20 0.10
CA GLU A 338 3.74 -20.23 0.04
C GLU A 338 3.66 -19.54 -1.32
N VAL A 339 4.74 -19.60 -2.12
CA VAL A 339 4.83 -18.92 -3.43
C VAL A 339 4.30 -19.84 -4.53
N ARG A 340 3.40 -19.30 -5.34
CA ARG A 340 2.93 -19.95 -6.57
C ARG A 340 3.14 -19.02 -7.74
N LEU A 341 3.74 -19.54 -8.80
CA LEU A 341 4.04 -18.80 -10.02
C LEU A 341 3.26 -19.39 -11.18
N ARG A 342 2.70 -18.52 -12.00
CA ARG A 342 2.05 -18.91 -13.26
C ARG A 342 2.29 -17.83 -14.30
N LYS A 343 2.83 -18.23 -15.46
CA LYS A 343 2.93 -17.35 -16.64
C LYS A 343 1.90 -17.77 -17.68
N ARG A 344 1.21 -16.81 -18.29
CA ARG A 344 0.28 -17.04 -19.39
C ARG A 344 0.45 -15.93 -20.44
N GLY A 345 1.11 -16.23 -21.54
CA GLY A 345 1.44 -15.23 -22.55
C GLY A 345 2.34 -14.13 -21.98
N ASP A 346 1.87 -12.91 -22.03
CA ASP A 346 2.52 -11.72 -21.51
C ASP A 346 2.19 -11.42 -20.01
N GLU A 347 1.47 -12.31 -19.37
CA GLU A 347 1.04 -12.14 -17.98
C GLU A 347 1.81 -13.05 -17.03
N MET A 348 2.25 -12.48 -15.91
CA MET A 348 2.82 -13.20 -14.77
C MET A 348 1.89 -13.08 -13.57
N PHE A 349 1.59 -14.20 -12.95
CA PHE A 349 0.81 -14.31 -11.74
C PHE A 349 1.71 -14.82 -10.61
N ILE A 350 1.84 -14.03 -9.56
CA ILE A 350 2.59 -14.39 -8.34
C ILE A 350 1.58 -14.40 -7.20
N THR A 351 1.39 -15.56 -6.59
CA THR A 351 0.47 -15.73 -5.46
C THR A 351 1.26 -16.06 -4.20
N ILE A 352 1.00 -15.34 -3.11
CA ILE A 352 1.57 -15.57 -1.79
C ILE A 352 0.42 -15.53 -0.78
N GLY A 353 0.13 -16.65 -0.16
CA GLY A 353 -1.02 -16.76 0.73
C GLY A 353 -2.32 -16.40 0.03
N ASN A 354 -3.01 -15.36 0.52
CA ASN A 354 -4.27 -14.86 -0.03
C ASN A 354 -4.10 -13.72 -1.04
N PHE A 355 -2.87 -13.27 -1.28
CA PHE A 355 -2.59 -12.16 -2.18
C PHE A 355 -2.06 -12.67 -3.51
N LYS A 356 -2.57 -12.09 -4.57
CA LYS A 356 -2.18 -12.39 -5.94
C LYS A 356 -1.78 -11.09 -6.63
N ARG A 357 -0.53 -11.01 -7.08
CA ARG A 357 -0.07 -9.96 -7.97
C ARG A 357 -0.18 -10.43 -9.40
N GLU A 358 -0.83 -9.63 -10.22
CA GLU A 358 -0.94 -9.79 -11.66
C GLU A 358 -0.11 -8.69 -12.32
N MET A 359 0.79 -9.07 -13.19
CA MET A 359 1.66 -8.12 -13.88
C MET A 359 1.79 -8.44 -15.34
N ILE A 360 1.78 -7.39 -16.16
CA ILE A 360 2.08 -7.50 -17.58
C ILE A 360 3.61 -7.44 -17.72
N LEU A 361 4.17 -8.47 -18.32
CA LEU A 361 5.60 -8.55 -18.53
C LEU A 361 6.04 -7.63 -19.67
N PRO A 362 7.23 -7.02 -19.58
CA PRO A 362 7.87 -6.37 -20.71
C PRO A 362 7.89 -7.27 -21.94
N THR A 363 7.82 -6.69 -23.13
CA THR A 363 7.72 -7.43 -24.40
C THR A 363 8.82 -8.48 -24.57
N VAL A 364 10.01 -8.22 -24.02
CA VAL A 364 11.14 -9.16 -24.06
C VAL A 364 10.79 -10.41 -23.24
N LEU A 365 10.36 -10.25 -21.99
CA LEU A 365 10.02 -11.37 -21.09
C LEU A 365 8.71 -12.07 -21.51
N ALA A 366 7.80 -11.33 -22.15
CA ALA A 366 6.54 -11.89 -22.64
C ALA A 366 6.77 -13.05 -23.62
N ARG A 367 7.81 -12.93 -24.47
CA ARG A 367 8.20 -13.93 -25.48
C ARG A 367 9.05 -15.07 -24.94
N MET A 368 9.56 -14.93 -23.71
CA MET A 368 10.41 -15.92 -23.06
C MET A 368 9.58 -16.87 -22.20
N ARG A 369 10.15 -18.04 -21.90
CA ARG A 369 9.57 -19.00 -20.96
C ARG A 369 10.11 -18.74 -19.57
N ALA A 370 9.23 -18.72 -18.56
CA ALA A 370 9.63 -18.76 -17.18
C ALA A 370 9.95 -20.21 -16.79
N THR A 371 11.20 -20.51 -16.45
CA THR A 371 11.65 -21.87 -16.12
C THR A 371 11.43 -22.23 -14.65
N GLY A 372 11.04 -21.28 -13.82
CA GLY A 372 10.73 -21.48 -12.40
C GLY A 372 11.08 -20.27 -11.58
N GLY A 373 10.81 -20.37 -10.28
CA GLY A 373 11.18 -19.38 -9.29
C GLY A 373 11.93 -20.01 -8.13
N ARG A 374 12.95 -19.32 -7.64
CA ARG A 374 13.72 -19.69 -6.46
C ARG A 374 13.64 -18.56 -5.45
N LEU A 375 13.40 -18.89 -4.21
CA LEU A 375 13.42 -17.93 -3.10
C LEU A 375 14.75 -18.08 -2.34
N ASN A 376 15.58 -17.04 -2.41
CA ASN A 376 16.87 -16.95 -1.73
C ASN A 376 16.87 -15.70 -0.85
N ASP A 377 17.14 -15.85 0.44
CA ASP A 377 17.28 -14.75 1.39
C ASP A 377 16.18 -13.66 1.28
N GLY A 378 14.91 -14.10 1.12
CA GLY A 378 13.78 -13.21 0.98
C GLY A 378 13.64 -12.54 -0.39
N VAL A 379 14.41 -12.94 -1.39
CA VAL A 379 14.30 -12.48 -2.77
C VAL A 379 13.80 -13.62 -3.65
N LEU A 380 12.67 -13.41 -4.30
CA LEU A 380 12.14 -14.32 -5.32
C LEU A 380 12.82 -14.03 -6.65
N GLU A 381 13.59 -14.98 -7.13
CA GLU A 381 14.25 -14.96 -8.42
C GLU A 381 13.44 -15.79 -9.42
N ILE A 382 12.96 -15.16 -10.51
CA ILE A 382 12.22 -15.82 -11.58
C ILE A 382 13.07 -15.74 -12.84
N ARG A 383 13.45 -16.90 -13.37
CA ARG A 383 14.31 -17.00 -14.55
C ARG A 383 13.49 -17.10 -15.84
N PHE A 384 13.87 -16.31 -16.83
CA PHE A 384 13.28 -16.29 -18.17
C PHE A 384 14.36 -16.66 -19.18
N VAL A 385 14.10 -17.68 -20.00
CA VAL A 385 15.01 -18.16 -21.06
C VAL A 385 14.35 -18.07 -22.43
N SER A 386 15.15 -17.91 -23.48
CA SER A 386 14.65 -17.92 -24.85
C SER A 386 14.14 -19.32 -25.23
N ALA A 387 13.06 -19.39 -26.01
CA ALA A 387 12.51 -20.66 -26.46
C ALA A 387 13.49 -21.47 -27.34
N ASP A 388 14.44 -20.79 -27.98
CA ASP A 388 15.42 -21.42 -28.87
C ASP A 388 16.59 -22.10 -28.14
N GLN A 389 16.83 -21.76 -26.88
CA GLN A 389 17.92 -22.34 -26.06
C GLN A 389 17.51 -23.62 -25.30
N GLU A 390 16.22 -23.95 -25.27
CA GLU A 390 15.70 -25.12 -24.54
C GLU A 390 16.17 -26.47 -25.15
N SER A 391 16.47 -26.51 -26.42
CA SER A 391 16.98 -27.71 -27.08
C SER A 391 18.42 -28.09 -26.66
N GLU A 392 19.20 -27.13 -26.17
CA GLU A 392 20.56 -27.39 -25.69
C GLU A 392 20.59 -27.78 -24.20
N ILE A 393 19.73 -27.22 -23.35
CA ILE A 393 19.71 -27.52 -21.92
C ILE A 393 19.12 -28.91 -21.65
N ASN A 394 18.03 -29.28 -22.32
CA ASN A 394 17.46 -30.63 -22.21
C ASN A 394 18.38 -31.72 -22.78
N ALA A 395 19.18 -31.39 -23.80
CA ALA A 395 20.17 -32.31 -24.36
C ALA A 395 21.37 -32.57 -23.40
N VAL A 396 21.66 -31.61 -22.50
CA VAL A 396 22.74 -31.77 -21.51
C VAL A 396 22.24 -32.51 -20.27
N GLU A 397 20.96 -32.34 -19.86
CA GLU A 397 20.37 -33.09 -18.74
C GLU A 397 20.02 -34.55 -19.10
N GLU A 398 19.73 -34.88 -20.37
CA GLU A 398 19.58 -36.28 -20.81
C GLU A 398 20.93 -36.99 -21.05
N ALA A 399 22.03 -36.25 -21.07
CA ALA A 399 23.38 -36.80 -21.32
C ALA A 399 24.23 -36.93 -20.01
N ALA A 400 23.70 -36.49 -18.85
CA ALA A 400 24.35 -36.60 -17.53
C ALA A 400 23.57 -37.54 -16.60
#